data_3c01084decd7d73cec5ff8a45df16875
#
_entry.id   3c01084decd7d73cec5ff8a45df16875
#
_cell.length_a   1.000
_cell.length_b   1.000
_cell.length_c   1.000
_cell.angle_alpha   90.00
_cell.angle_beta   90.00
_cell.angle_gamma   90.00
#
_symmetry.space_group_name_H-M   'P 1'
#
loop_
_entity.id
_entity.type
_entity.pdbx_description
1 polymer ?
#
loop_
_entity_poly.entity_id
_entity_poly.type
_entity_poly.pdbx_seq_one_letter_code
_entity_poly.pdbx_strand_id
1 'polypeptide(L)'
;NIILLLQSGATTAAVYSLYKPIADHNWENISEKVTAANLYFKKMSYVFLGIMFVVAGVTAWNINSGIPEITIFIAFIIMGFKSFLDLYFTSKYRIVFTAFQEKFIMSIATLLEQTIYYVLVFTTIFFKWNFLFLFFWLFFGCIVKIMVLKIVYVKRYPDIKRIGNLFKSATIHGKNYSL
;
A
#
# COMPACT_ATOMS: atom_id res chain seq x y z
N ASN A 1 10.75 -11.56 3.98
CA ASN A 1 9.99 -11.82 2.72
C ASN A 1 8.65 -12.54 2.93
N ILE A 2 8.33 -13.08 4.13
CA ILE A 2 7.06 -13.76 4.42
C ILE A 2 5.85 -12.81 4.24
N ILE A 3 5.99 -11.56 4.65
CA ILE A 3 4.94 -10.53 4.52
C ILE A 3 4.63 -10.25 3.04
N LEU A 4 5.65 -10.21 2.18
CA LEU A 4 5.47 -10.06 0.73
C LEU A 4 4.74 -11.26 0.12
N LEU A 5 5.00 -12.48 0.60
CA LEU A 5 4.30 -13.68 0.15
C LEU A 5 2.83 -13.66 0.55
N LEU A 6 2.51 -13.31 1.82
CA LEU A 6 1.13 -13.17 2.28
C LEU A 6 0.39 -12.06 1.52
N GLN A 7 1.05 -10.93 1.29
CA GLN A 7 0.49 -9.83 0.52
C GLN A 7 0.23 -10.24 -0.93
N SER A 8 1.15 -10.97 -1.57
CA SER A 8 0.99 -11.41 -2.95
C SER A 8 -0.17 -12.39 -3.11
N GLY A 9 -0.30 -13.36 -2.20
CA GLY A 9 -1.40 -14.32 -2.19
C GLY A 9 -2.77 -13.64 -2.02
N ALA A 10 -2.91 -12.75 -1.06
CA ALA A 10 -4.16 -12.01 -0.84
C ALA A 10 -4.49 -11.06 -2.02
N THR A 11 -3.48 -10.40 -2.61
CA THR A 11 -3.67 -9.58 -3.81
C THR A 11 -4.15 -10.41 -4.98
N THR A 12 -3.54 -11.58 -5.20
CA THR A 12 -3.89 -12.49 -6.28
C THR A 12 -5.34 -12.99 -6.12
N ALA A 13 -5.74 -13.41 -4.94
CA ALA A 13 -7.11 -13.83 -4.64
C ALA A 13 -8.12 -12.70 -4.89
N ALA A 14 -7.82 -11.47 -4.44
CA ALA A 14 -8.65 -10.29 -4.69
C ALA A 14 -8.79 -9.99 -6.19
N VAL A 15 -7.70 -10.09 -6.96
CA VAL A 15 -7.69 -9.88 -8.41
C VAL A 15 -8.54 -10.94 -9.13
N TYR A 16 -8.39 -12.22 -8.80
CA TYR A 16 -9.20 -13.29 -9.41
C TYR A 16 -10.69 -13.10 -9.15
N SER A 17 -11.05 -12.63 -7.94
CA SER A 17 -12.45 -12.36 -7.62
C SER A 17 -13.10 -11.28 -8.50
N LEU A 18 -12.29 -10.41 -9.11
CA LEU A 18 -12.76 -9.31 -9.97
C LEU A 18 -12.94 -9.72 -11.44
N TYR A 19 -12.31 -10.79 -11.92
CA TYR A 19 -12.37 -11.15 -13.35
C TYR A 19 -13.78 -11.41 -13.86
N LYS A 20 -14.59 -12.16 -13.09
CA LYS A 20 -15.98 -12.43 -13.49
C LYS A 20 -16.82 -11.13 -13.53
N PRO A 21 -16.87 -10.29 -12.47
CA PRO A 21 -17.61 -9.02 -12.54
C PRO A 21 -17.13 -8.08 -13.65
N ILE A 22 -15.84 -8.10 -13.99
CA ILE A 22 -15.29 -7.29 -15.07
C ILE A 22 -15.80 -7.81 -16.42
N ALA A 23 -15.81 -9.13 -16.64
CA ALA A 23 -16.35 -9.76 -17.85
C ALA A 23 -17.84 -9.48 -18.02
N ASP A 24 -18.59 -9.48 -16.90
CA ASP A 24 -20.05 -9.23 -16.88
C ASP A 24 -20.38 -7.71 -16.91
N HIS A 25 -19.39 -6.81 -16.97
CA HIS A 25 -19.55 -5.35 -16.86
C HIS A 25 -20.36 -4.88 -15.65
N ASN A 26 -20.32 -5.62 -14.54
CA ASN A 26 -21.10 -5.32 -13.34
C ASN A 26 -20.30 -4.40 -12.39
N TRP A 27 -20.43 -3.08 -12.60
CA TRP A 27 -19.72 -2.05 -11.85
C TRP A 27 -20.03 -2.03 -10.35
N GLU A 28 -21.24 -2.41 -9.97
CA GLU A 28 -21.65 -2.49 -8.56
C GLU A 28 -20.88 -3.60 -7.85
N ASN A 29 -20.84 -4.78 -8.40
CA ASN A 29 -20.12 -5.94 -7.85
C ASN A 29 -18.59 -5.69 -7.84
N ILE A 30 -18.03 -5.03 -8.88
CA ILE A 30 -16.65 -4.58 -8.91
C ILE A 30 -16.39 -3.63 -7.73
N SER A 31 -17.24 -2.63 -7.54
CA SER A 31 -17.10 -1.62 -6.47
C SER A 31 -17.15 -2.26 -5.07
N GLU A 32 -18.05 -3.23 -4.87
CA GLU A 32 -18.17 -4.00 -3.63
C GLU A 32 -16.89 -4.76 -3.32
N LYS A 33 -16.40 -5.57 -4.27
CA LYS A 33 -15.19 -6.38 -4.08
C LYS A 33 -13.94 -5.53 -3.89
N VAL A 34 -13.79 -4.44 -4.64
CA VAL A 34 -12.67 -3.50 -4.46
C VAL A 34 -12.72 -2.85 -3.07
N THR A 35 -13.93 -2.50 -2.59
CA THR A 35 -14.08 -1.91 -1.25
C THR A 35 -13.75 -2.93 -0.16
N ALA A 36 -14.23 -4.17 -0.29
CA ALA A 36 -13.92 -5.26 0.65
C ALA A 36 -12.42 -5.54 0.72
N ALA A 37 -11.77 -5.67 -0.44
CA ALA A 37 -10.33 -5.87 -0.52
C ALA A 37 -9.55 -4.69 0.08
N ASN A 38 -9.96 -3.46 -0.19
CA ASN A 38 -9.33 -2.27 0.40
C ASN A 38 -9.44 -2.24 1.93
N LEU A 39 -10.57 -2.64 2.50
CA LEU A 39 -10.76 -2.75 3.95
C LEU A 39 -9.87 -3.85 4.55
N TYR A 40 -9.75 -4.99 3.88
CA TYR A 40 -8.85 -6.06 4.29
C TYR A 40 -7.39 -5.58 4.33
N PHE A 41 -6.90 -4.95 3.26
CA PHE A 41 -5.52 -4.45 3.21
C PHE A 41 -5.25 -3.32 4.21
N LYS A 42 -6.25 -2.49 4.51
CA LYS A 42 -6.14 -1.51 5.59
C LYS A 42 -5.98 -2.16 6.96
N LYS A 43 -6.73 -3.22 7.27
CA LYS A 43 -6.54 -3.98 8.51
C LYS A 43 -5.16 -4.63 8.57
N MET A 44 -4.74 -5.26 7.46
CA MET A 44 -3.42 -5.87 7.35
C MET A 44 -2.27 -4.84 7.51
N SER A 45 -2.45 -3.60 7.05
CA SER A 45 -1.43 -2.56 7.25
C SER A 45 -1.25 -2.18 8.73
N TYR A 46 -2.32 -2.18 9.53
CA TYR A 46 -2.19 -1.97 10.98
C TYR A 46 -1.49 -3.15 11.69
N VAL A 47 -1.79 -4.39 11.27
CA VAL A 47 -1.06 -5.58 11.79
C VAL A 47 0.42 -5.47 11.42
N PHE A 48 0.73 -5.09 10.18
CA PHE A 48 2.10 -4.85 9.73
C PHE A 48 2.80 -3.78 10.58
N LEU A 49 2.10 -2.67 10.90
CA LEU A 49 2.64 -1.62 11.76
C LEU A 49 3.02 -2.16 13.14
N GLY A 50 2.15 -2.99 13.76
CA GLY A 50 2.44 -3.63 15.04
C GLY A 50 3.67 -4.55 14.98
N ILE A 51 3.75 -5.42 13.97
CA ILE A 51 4.90 -6.31 13.76
C ILE A 51 6.19 -5.49 13.56
N MET A 52 6.11 -4.40 12.82
CA MET A 52 7.24 -3.52 12.57
C MET A 52 7.82 -2.92 13.86
N PHE A 53 6.96 -2.49 14.80
CA PHE A 53 7.43 -1.99 16.10
C PHE A 53 8.17 -3.06 16.91
N VAL A 54 7.66 -4.29 16.91
CA VAL A 54 8.33 -5.41 17.58
C VAL A 54 9.67 -5.71 16.93
N VAL A 55 9.72 -5.80 15.60
CA VAL A 55 10.97 -6.06 14.86
C VAL A 55 11.97 -4.94 15.07
N ALA A 56 11.54 -3.67 15.03
CA ALA A 56 12.41 -2.52 15.29
C ALA A 56 13.04 -2.57 16.68
N GLY A 57 12.24 -2.91 17.71
CA GLY A 57 12.74 -3.06 19.09
C GLY A 57 13.73 -4.19 19.24
N VAL A 58 13.40 -5.39 18.74
CA VAL A 58 14.30 -6.55 18.79
C VAL A 58 15.61 -6.31 18.04
N THR A 59 15.52 -5.66 16.87
CA THR A 59 16.70 -5.34 16.06
C THR A 59 17.61 -4.32 16.75
N ALA A 60 17.02 -3.24 17.30
CA ALA A 60 17.77 -2.22 18.02
C ALA A 60 18.50 -2.81 19.25
N TRP A 61 17.86 -3.74 19.97
CA TRP A 61 18.43 -4.38 21.14
C TRP A 61 19.60 -5.33 20.79
N ASN A 62 19.54 -6.04 19.64
CA ASN A 62 20.51 -7.08 19.30
C ASN A 62 21.69 -6.60 18.45
N ILE A 63 21.64 -5.42 17.85
CA ILE A 63 22.71 -4.93 16.96
C ILE A 63 23.76 -4.14 17.76
N ASN A 64 24.92 -4.74 17.95
CA ASN A 64 26.11 -4.09 18.49
C ASN A 64 26.93 -3.42 17.37
N SER A 65 26.43 -2.30 16.84
CA SER A 65 27.06 -1.62 15.68
C SER A 65 27.85 -0.36 16.03
N GLY A 66 27.98 0.00 17.31
CA GLY A 66 28.57 1.26 17.75
C GLY A 66 27.69 2.49 17.49
N ILE A 67 26.50 2.29 16.91
CA ILE A 67 25.46 3.31 16.72
C ILE A 67 24.50 3.25 17.90
N PRO A 68 24.05 4.40 18.46
CA PRO A 68 23.05 4.39 19.53
C PRO A 68 21.80 3.60 19.14
N GLU A 69 21.33 2.71 20.03
CA GLU A 69 20.16 1.83 19.81
C GLU A 69 18.92 2.63 19.37
N ILE A 70 18.72 3.81 19.97
CA ILE A 70 17.61 4.70 19.64
C ILE A 70 17.66 5.16 18.17
N THR A 71 18.85 5.38 17.60
CA THR A 71 19.01 5.78 16.20
C THR A 71 18.61 4.65 15.26
N ILE A 72 19.01 3.42 15.59
CA ILE A 72 18.63 2.21 14.84
C ILE A 72 17.12 2.03 14.89
N PHE A 73 16.53 2.12 16.09
CA PHE A 73 15.08 2.02 16.28
C PHE A 73 14.32 3.04 15.43
N ILE A 74 14.69 4.32 15.49
CA ILE A 74 14.05 5.40 14.72
C ILE A 74 14.18 5.14 13.21
N ALA A 75 15.34 4.70 12.73
CA ALA A 75 15.54 4.40 11.31
C ALA A 75 14.60 3.29 10.82
N PHE A 76 14.44 2.20 11.60
CA PHE A 76 13.50 1.13 11.29
C PHE A 76 12.05 1.62 11.29
N ILE A 77 11.67 2.46 12.26
CA ILE A 77 10.32 3.04 12.33
C ILE A 77 10.04 3.88 11.09
N ILE A 78 10.96 4.74 10.66
CA ILE A 78 10.78 5.60 9.49
C ILE A 78 10.61 4.74 8.21
N MET A 79 11.46 3.74 8.00
CA MET A 79 11.38 2.85 6.84
C MET A 79 10.10 2.01 6.84
N GLY A 80 9.72 1.48 8.00
CA GLY A 80 8.51 0.70 8.14
C GLY A 80 7.25 1.53 7.98
N PHE A 81 7.26 2.79 8.46
CA PHE A 81 6.14 3.70 8.28
C PHE A 81 5.89 4.05 6.80
N LYS A 82 6.97 4.24 6.01
CA LYS A 82 6.84 4.36 4.55
C LYS A 82 6.14 3.13 3.95
N SER A 83 6.55 1.93 4.35
CA SER A 83 5.95 0.69 3.87
C SER A 83 4.48 0.54 4.30
N PHE A 84 4.15 0.98 5.51
CA PHE A 84 2.76 1.07 5.98
C PHE A 84 1.92 2.00 5.10
N LEU A 85 2.41 3.21 4.79
CA LEU A 85 1.72 4.16 3.92
C LEU A 85 1.49 3.57 2.51
N ASP A 86 2.50 2.92 1.95
CA ASP A 86 2.38 2.27 0.65
C ASP A 86 1.31 1.17 0.68
N LEU A 87 1.34 0.29 1.67
CA LEU A 87 0.34 -0.76 1.82
C LEU A 87 -1.08 -0.20 2.04
N TYR A 88 -1.22 0.81 2.89
CA TYR A 88 -2.52 1.38 3.26
C TYR A 88 -3.19 2.12 2.11
N PHE A 89 -2.43 2.93 1.35
CA PHE A 89 -2.99 3.80 0.32
C PHE A 89 -2.95 3.19 -1.08
N THR A 90 -1.95 2.37 -1.44
CA THR A 90 -1.77 1.91 -2.81
C THR A 90 -2.42 0.57 -3.12
N SER A 91 -2.77 -0.23 -2.10
CA SER A 91 -3.28 -1.59 -2.29
C SER A 91 -4.51 -1.67 -3.20
N LYS A 92 -5.48 -0.77 -3.03
CA LYS A 92 -6.68 -0.75 -3.87
C LYS A 92 -6.35 -0.47 -5.34
N TYR A 93 -5.41 0.44 -5.61
CA TYR A 93 -5.00 0.77 -6.98
C TYR A 93 -4.28 -0.42 -7.61
N ARG A 94 -3.42 -1.09 -6.84
CA ARG A 94 -2.72 -2.31 -7.27
C ARG A 94 -3.71 -3.40 -7.69
N ILE A 95 -4.75 -3.65 -6.91
CA ILE A 95 -5.78 -4.66 -7.21
C ILE A 95 -6.50 -4.30 -8.51
N VAL A 96 -7.00 -3.07 -8.63
CA VAL A 96 -7.76 -2.62 -9.80
C VAL A 96 -6.91 -2.64 -11.06
N PHE A 97 -5.75 -1.98 -11.06
CA PHE A 97 -4.87 -1.96 -12.23
C PHE A 97 -4.36 -3.35 -12.62
N THR A 98 -4.22 -4.28 -11.66
CA THR A 98 -3.87 -5.67 -11.97
C THR A 98 -5.04 -6.42 -12.58
N ALA A 99 -6.27 -6.25 -12.07
CA ALA A 99 -7.46 -6.92 -12.58
C ALA A 99 -7.81 -6.46 -14.01
N PHE A 100 -7.59 -5.18 -14.32
CA PHE A 100 -7.75 -4.61 -15.66
C PHE A 100 -6.49 -4.78 -16.56
N GLN A 101 -5.51 -5.59 -16.14
CA GLN A 101 -4.25 -5.84 -16.86
C GLN A 101 -3.38 -4.60 -17.12
N GLU A 102 -3.57 -3.55 -16.33
CA GLU A 102 -2.84 -2.28 -16.44
C GLU A 102 -1.72 -2.14 -15.38
N LYS A 103 -1.04 -3.24 -15.05
CA LYS A 103 0.08 -3.24 -14.07
C LYS A 103 1.18 -2.23 -14.38
N PHE A 104 1.36 -1.89 -15.66
CA PHE A 104 2.37 -0.92 -16.09
C PHE A 104 2.20 0.45 -15.40
N ILE A 105 0.96 0.86 -15.07
CA ILE A 105 0.67 2.10 -14.35
C ILE A 105 1.33 2.09 -12.97
N MET A 106 1.27 0.95 -12.27
CA MET A 106 1.94 0.79 -10.98
C MET A 106 3.46 0.88 -11.11
N SER A 107 4.01 0.27 -12.17
CA SER A 107 5.46 0.31 -12.44
C SER A 107 5.92 1.73 -12.76
N ILE A 108 5.20 2.47 -13.59
CA ILE A 108 5.51 3.87 -13.92
C ILE A 108 5.43 4.74 -12.67
N ALA A 109 4.40 4.61 -11.85
CA ALA A 109 4.27 5.37 -10.61
C ALA A 109 5.41 5.07 -9.63
N THR A 110 5.86 3.82 -9.55
CA THR A 110 7.00 3.42 -8.72
C THR A 110 8.34 3.95 -9.28
N LEU A 111 8.52 3.92 -10.60
CA LEU A 111 9.69 4.51 -11.24
C LEU A 111 9.76 6.02 -10.99
N LEU A 112 8.64 6.73 -11.11
CA LEU A 112 8.55 8.16 -10.78
C LEU A 112 8.92 8.42 -9.31
N GLU A 113 8.37 7.65 -8.37
CA GLU A 113 8.71 7.74 -6.95
C GLU A 113 10.23 7.61 -6.75
N GLN A 114 10.84 6.57 -7.33
CA GLN A 114 12.27 6.31 -7.18
C GLN A 114 13.14 7.37 -7.85
N THR A 115 12.78 7.80 -9.06
CA THR A 115 13.52 8.85 -9.78
C THR A 115 13.54 10.15 -8.99
N ILE A 116 12.36 10.60 -8.50
CA ILE A 116 12.26 11.81 -7.68
C ILE A 116 13.10 11.66 -6.41
N TYR A 117 12.99 10.51 -5.73
CA TYR A 117 13.77 10.25 -4.52
C TYR A 117 15.28 10.35 -4.79
N TYR A 118 15.80 9.65 -5.80
CA TYR A 118 17.24 9.66 -6.09
C TYR A 118 17.75 11.03 -6.53
N VAL A 119 16.99 11.79 -7.34
CA VAL A 119 17.34 13.16 -7.72
C VAL A 119 17.45 14.06 -6.49
N LEU A 120 16.49 13.96 -5.58
CA LEU A 120 16.49 14.77 -4.36
C LEU A 120 17.60 14.35 -3.38
N VAL A 121 17.90 13.06 -3.28
CA VAL A 121 19.05 12.55 -2.51
C VAL A 121 20.36 13.08 -3.07
N PHE A 122 20.55 13.01 -4.39
CA PHE A 122 21.73 13.56 -5.05
C PHE A 122 21.89 15.06 -4.79
N THR A 123 20.80 15.81 -4.90
CA THR A 123 20.77 17.26 -4.59
C THR A 123 21.17 17.52 -3.13
N THR A 124 20.66 16.73 -2.19
CA THR A 124 21.00 16.85 -0.76
C THR A 124 22.51 16.64 -0.51
N ILE A 125 23.09 15.63 -1.16
CA ILE A 125 24.53 15.34 -1.04
C ILE A 125 25.36 16.47 -1.68
N PHE A 126 24.97 16.92 -2.86
CA PHE A 126 25.69 17.97 -3.59
C PHE A 126 25.73 19.29 -2.82
N PHE A 127 24.60 19.70 -2.22
CA PHE A 127 24.51 20.92 -1.42
C PHE A 127 24.91 20.73 0.05
N LYS A 128 25.36 19.54 0.45
CA LYS A 128 25.74 19.20 1.83
C LYS A 128 24.66 19.53 2.86
N TRP A 129 23.39 19.30 2.49
CA TRP A 129 22.26 19.49 3.38
C TRP A 129 22.26 18.45 4.52
N ASN A 130 21.50 18.73 5.58
CA ASN A 130 21.40 17.84 6.73
C ASN A 130 20.83 16.46 6.29
N PHE A 131 21.43 15.40 6.83
CA PHE A 131 21.01 14.00 6.60
C PHE A 131 19.51 13.74 6.83
N LEU A 132 18.84 14.52 7.68
CA LEU A 132 17.41 14.41 7.94
C LEU A 132 16.55 14.64 6.68
N PHE A 133 17.03 15.39 5.70
CA PHE A 133 16.32 15.59 4.43
C PHE A 133 16.15 14.29 3.64
N LEU A 134 17.02 13.28 3.80
CA LEU A 134 16.88 11.99 3.13
C LEU A 134 15.57 11.28 3.52
N PHE A 135 15.20 11.36 4.79
CA PHE A 135 13.94 10.80 5.26
C PHE A 135 12.74 11.60 4.76
N PHE A 136 12.84 12.91 4.70
CA PHE A 136 11.79 13.77 4.15
C PHE A 136 11.52 13.44 2.68
N TRP A 137 12.56 13.29 1.86
CA TRP A 137 12.44 12.93 0.43
C TRP A 137 11.82 11.54 0.21
N LEU A 138 12.07 10.61 1.11
CA LEU A 138 11.47 9.28 1.06
C LEU A 138 9.94 9.34 1.20
N PHE A 139 9.42 10.17 2.10
CA PHE A 139 7.99 10.38 2.24
C PHE A 139 7.41 11.21 1.10
N PHE A 140 8.13 12.22 0.64
CA PHE A 140 7.71 13.05 -0.48
C PHE A 140 7.49 12.21 -1.75
N GLY A 141 8.44 11.35 -2.10
CA GLY A 141 8.29 10.42 -3.23
C GLY A 141 7.06 9.49 -3.10
N CYS A 142 6.82 8.96 -1.89
CA CYS A 142 5.65 8.14 -1.61
C CYS A 142 4.33 8.91 -1.82
N ILE A 143 4.25 10.16 -1.37
CA ILE A 143 3.06 11.01 -1.55
C ILE A 143 2.82 11.28 -3.04
N VAL A 144 3.86 11.60 -3.81
CA VAL A 144 3.75 11.81 -5.26
C VAL A 144 3.20 10.57 -5.95
N LYS A 145 3.72 9.37 -5.64
CA LYS A 145 3.20 8.10 -6.18
C LYS A 145 1.72 7.94 -5.88
N ILE A 146 1.31 8.13 -4.62
CA ILE A 146 -0.09 8.00 -4.22
C ILE A 146 -0.98 8.99 -4.98
N MET A 147 -0.54 10.23 -5.17
CA MET A 147 -1.26 11.25 -5.94
C MET A 147 -1.42 10.84 -7.41
N VAL A 148 -0.34 10.40 -8.06
CA VAL A 148 -0.37 9.93 -9.46
C VAL A 148 -1.35 8.77 -9.61
N LEU A 149 -1.26 7.76 -8.75
CA LEU A 149 -2.17 6.61 -8.80
C LEU A 149 -3.61 7.01 -8.58
N LYS A 150 -3.88 7.95 -7.66
CA LYS A 150 -5.23 8.45 -7.41
C LYS A 150 -5.79 9.20 -8.62
N ILE A 151 -5.00 10.07 -9.26
CA ILE A 151 -5.42 10.84 -10.44
C ILE A 151 -5.75 9.89 -11.60
N VAL A 152 -4.87 8.93 -11.89
CA VAL A 152 -5.08 7.95 -12.97
C VAL A 152 -6.32 7.10 -12.68
N TYR A 153 -6.46 6.63 -11.43
CA TYR A 153 -7.61 5.83 -11.00
C TYR A 153 -8.94 6.55 -11.21
N VAL A 154 -9.05 7.80 -10.73
CA VAL A 154 -10.30 8.60 -10.86
C VAL A 154 -10.64 8.92 -12.31
N LYS A 155 -9.61 9.17 -13.16
CA LYS A 155 -9.82 9.43 -14.59
C LYS A 155 -10.25 8.19 -15.38
N ARG A 156 -9.68 7.02 -15.06
CA ARG A 156 -9.93 5.79 -15.83
C ARG A 156 -11.13 4.98 -15.36
N TYR A 157 -11.43 5.03 -14.06
CA TYR A 157 -12.45 4.21 -13.42
C TYR A 157 -13.43 5.05 -12.60
N PRO A 158 -14.14 6.02 -13.22
CA PRO A 158 -15.08 6.88 -12.51
C PRO A 158 -16.28 6.11 -11.94
N ASP A 159 -16.62 4.97 -12.56
CA ASP A 159 -17.77 4.13 -12.19
C ASP A 159 -17.51 3.28 -10.94
N ILE A 160 -16.25 3.08 -10.55
CA ILE A 160 -15.91 2.34 -9.34
C ILE A 160 -16.06 3.25 -8.12
N LYS A 161 -17.23 3.17 -7.47
CA LYS A 161 -17.57 3.98 -6.29
C LYS A 161 -17.22 3.22 -4.99
N ARG A 162 -16.97 3.98 -3.92
CA ARG A 162 -16.81 3.40 -2.58
C ARG A 162 -18.18 3.09 -1.99
N ILE A 163 -18.47 1.83 -1.74
CA ILE A 163 -19.71 1.40 -1.06
C ILE A 163 -19.48 1.49 0.45
N GLY A 164 -20.18 2.43 1.10
CA GLY A 164 -19.95 2.77 2.53
C GLY A 164 -20.44 1.72 3.54
N ASN A 165 -21.36 0.82 3.16
CA ASN A 165 -22.12 -0.03 4.10
C ASN A 165 -21.89 -1.55 3.96
N LEU A 166 -20.70 -2.00 3.54
CA LEU A 166 -20.42 -3.44 3.37
C LEU A 166 -20.55 -4.28 4.66
N PHE A 167 -20.37 -3.68 5.83
CA PHE A 167 -20.59 -4.38 7.10
C PHE A 167 -22.06 -4.71 7.35
N LYS A 168 -23.01 -3.97 6.77
CA LYS A 168 -24.44 -4.18 6.95
C LYS A 168 -25.00 -5.24 5.97
N SER A 169 -24.46 -5.28 4.74
CA SER A 169 -24.89 -6.24 3.71
C SER A 169 -24.35 -7.66 3.95
N ALA A 170 -23.10 -7.79 4.41
CA ALA A 170 -22.52 -9.08 4.76
C ALA A 170 -23.25 -9.78 5.92
N THR A 171 -23.80 -9.00 6.87
CA THR A 171 -24.61 -9.54 7.98
C THR A 171 -26.01 -9.95 7.52
N ILE A 172 -26.54 -9.34 6.47
CA ILE A 172 -27.88 -9.67 5.91
C ILE A 172 -27.80 -10.90 5.01
N HIS A 173 -26.75 -11.05 4.20
CA HIS A 173 -26.56 -12.22 3.33
C HIS A 173 -26.09 -13.48 4.07
N GLY A 174 -25.39 -13.33 5.20
CA GLY A 174 -25.00 -14.46 6.05
C GLY A 174 -26.17 -15.16 6.77
N LYS A 175 -27.37 -14.55 6.81
CA LYS A 175 -28.56 -15.14 7.40
C LYS A 175 -29.42 -16.01 6.45
N ASN A 176 -29.14 -16.00 5.16
CA ASN A 176 -29.94 -16.70 4.16
C ASN A 176 -29.32 -18.01 3.64
N TYR A 177 -28.24 -18.49 4.22
CA TYR A 177 -27.66 -19.80 3.89
C TYR A 177 -27.71 -20.80 5.07
N SER A 178 -28.73 -20.73 5.90
CA SER A 178 -29.06 -21.83 6.82
C SER A 178 -30.38 -22.46 6.38
N LEU A 179 -30.29 -23.33 5.39
CA LEU A 179 -31.21 -24.47 5.17
C LEU A 179 -30.46 -25.49 4.32
#